data_366f0e8b81329076fd98e880099972e0
#
_entry.id   366f0e8b81329076fd98e880099972e0
#
_cell.length_a   1.000
_cell.length_b   1.000
_cell.length_c   1.000
_cell.angle_alpha   90.00
_cell.angle_beta   90.00
_cell.angle_gamma   90.00
#
_symmetry.space_group_name_H-M   'P 1'
#
loop_
_entity.id
_entity.type
_entity.pdbx_description
1 polymer ?
#
loop_
_entity_poly.entity_id
_entity_poly.type
_entity_poly.pdbx_seq_one_letter_code
_entity_poly.pdbx_strand_id
1 'polypeptide(L)'
;LLFVSQFKAVDEQEAEKIKTNVQEAIRQIYARQLPNGGFVYWPGNAVADEWITSYTGMFLTLAQEKGYAVHPNVLNKWKRFQRAAAQNWRMPQEASNWQIWQSELQQAFRLYTLALAGAPEYGAMNRMKEQPGLSIQAKWRLAAAYALTGKMKPAGELVYNAETTVIPYSSMNLIYGSSDRDEAMILETLILMKRDRDALQQAKKVSQNLAQENWFSTQSTAFALMAMGRLAKQLSGTLDFTWSWNGKQQPAVKSAKAVFEKEIATSPKSGTVSVKNQGKGALSVDLITRTQLLNDTLPAIADNIRLDVKYTDMA
;
A
#
# COMPACT_ATOMS: atom_id res chain seq x y z
N LEU A 1 -0.67 -9.76 1.93
CA LEU A 1 -0.06 -11.00 2.42
C LEU A 1 1.47 -11.00 2.30
N LEU A 2 2.07 -10.52 1.18
CA LEU A 2 3.53 -10.54 0.96
C LEU A 2 4.36 -9.80 2.03
N PHE A 3 3.76 -8.97 2.83
CA PHE A 3 4.43 -8.10 3.83
C PHE A 3 4.03 -8.40 5.28
N VAL A 4 3.15 -9.36 5.54
CA VAL A 4 2.62 -9.64 6.89
C VAL A 4 3.73 -9.93 7.90
N SER A 5 4.75 -10.70 7.50
CA SER A 5 5.89 -11.04 8.36
C SER A 5 6.75 -9.84 8.80
N GLN A 6 6.56 -8.67 8.18
CA GLN A 6 7.24 -7.43 8.58
C GLN A 6 6.56 -6.75 9.78
N PHE A 7 5.28 -7.05 9.99
CA PHE A 7 4.48 -6.44 11.05
C PHE A 7 4.36 -7.33 12.28
N LYS A 8 4.12 -8.63 12.08
CA LYS A 8 3.88 -9.55 13.17
C LYS A 8 4.66 -10.87 13.05
N ALA A 9 4.75 -11.59 14.14
CA ALA A 9 5.16 -12.98 14.08
C ALA A 9 4.11 -13.78 13.33
N VAL A 10 4.55 -14.63 12.44
CA VAL A 10 3.71 -15.53 11.66
C VAL A 10 4.07 -16.94 12.12
N ASP A 11 3.11 -17.67 12.65
CA ASP A 11 3.29 -19.07 13.00
C ASP A 11 3.31 -19.97 11.75
N GLU A 12 3.61 -21.24 11.91
CA GLU A 12 3.76 -22.18 10.80
C GLU A 12 2.44 -22.37 10.02
N GLN A 13 1.32 -22.45 10.74
CA GLN A 13 0.00 -22.62 10.12
C GLN A 13 -0.39 -21.38 9.31
N GLU A 14 -0.19 -20.20 9.85
CA GLU A 14 -0.45 -18.95 9.15
C GLU A 14 0.49 -18.76 7.94
N ALA A 15 1.77 -19.13 8.09
CA ALA A 15 2.74 -19.07 6.99
C ALA A 15 2.31 -19.95 5.81
N GLU A 16 1.86 -21.18 6.06
CA GLU A 16 1.39 -22.08 5.01
C GLU A 16 0.10 -21.57 4.36
N LYS A 17 -0.82 -21.00 5.14
CA LYS A 17 -2.03 -20.37 4.60
C LYS A 17 -1.69 -19.16 3.72
N ILE A 18 -0.75 -18.32 4.12
CA ILE A 18 -0.28 -17.19 3.31
C ILE A 18 0.31 -17.68 2.00
N LYS A 19 1.17 -18.70 2.06
CA LYS A 19 1.82 -19.30 0.89
C LYS A 19 0.79 -19.85 -0.10
N THR A 20 -0.17 -20.64 0.37
CA THR A 20 -1.25 -21.19 -0.42
C THR A 20 -2.07 -20.08 -1.10
N ASN A 21 -2.46 -19.06 -0.37
CA ASN A 21 -3.24 -17.94 -0.90
C ASN A 21 -2.47 -17.13 -1.96
N VAL A 22 -1.17 -16.91 -1.77
CA VAL A 22 -0.34 -16.22 -2.77
C VAL A 22 -0.17 -17.07 -4.04
N GLN A 23 0.08 -18.36 -3.89
CA GLN A 23 0.20 -19.26 -5.03
C GLN A 23 -1.10 -19.36 -5.83
N GLU A 24 -2.25 -19.43 -5.15
CA GLU A 24 -3.55 -19.43 -5.81
C GLU A 24 -3.83 -18.12 -6.53
N ALA A 25 -3.49 -16.98 -5.92
CA ALA A 25 -3.59 -15.68 -6.58
C ALA A 25 -2.74 -15.62 -7.87
N ILE A 26 -1.50 -16.11 -7.82
CA ILE A 26 -0.62 -16.21 -9.01
C ILE A 26 -1.27 -17.07 -10.10
N ARG A 27 -1.82 -18.23 -9.73
CA ARG A 27 -2.50 -19.14 -10.68
C ARG A 27 -3.71 -18.47 -11.34
N GLN A 28 -4.55 -17.77 -10.56
CA GLN A 28 -5.71 -17.05 -11.09
C GLN A 28 -5.33 -15.89 -12.00
N ILE A 29 -4.23 -15.22 -11.70
CA ILE A 29 -3.69 -14.14 -12.53
C ILE A 29 -3.27 -14.67 -13.90
N TYR A 30 -2.64 -15.83 -13.97
CA TYR A 30 -2.22 -16.40 -15.25
C TYR A 30 -3.39 -16.63 -16.22
N ALA A 31 -4.54 -17.03 -15.70
CA ALA A 31 -5.76 -17.21 -16.50
C ALA A 31 -6.35 -15.90 -17.06
N ARG A 32 -5.87 -14.75 -16.59
CA ARG A 32 -6.32 -13.42 -17.02
C ARG A 32 -5.33 -12.70 -17.94
N GLN A 33 -4.21 -13.34 -18.27
CA GLN A 33 -3.24 -12.74 -19.19
C GLN A 33 -3.67 -12.93 -20.64
N LEU A 34 -3.79 -11.84 -21.38
CA LEU A 34 -4.05 -11.87 -22.80
C LEU A 34 -2.79 -12.29 -23.59
N PRO A 35 -2.96 -12.79 -24.83
CA PRO A 35 -1.83 -13.17 -25.70
C PRO A 35 -0.79 -12.05 -25.90
N ASN A 36 -1.25 -10.78 -25.91
CA ASN A 36 -0.38 -9.60 -26.03
C ASN A 36 0.42 -9.27 -24.75
N GLY A 37 0.10 -9.90 -23.62
CA GLY A 37 0.78 -9.73 -22.34
C GLY A 37 0.09 -8.80 -21.34
N GLY A 38 -0.96 -8.08 -21.75
CA GLY A 38 -1.80 -7.31 -20.84
C GLY A 38 -2.70 -8.20 -19.98
N PHE A 39 -3.29 -7.65 -18.93
CA PHE A 39 -4.21 -8.35 -18.05
C PHE A 39 -5.62 -7.76 -18.12
N VAL A 40 -6.61 -8.62 -17.95
CA VAL A 40 -8.02 -8.25 -17.88
C VAL A 40 -8.55 -8.38 -16.47
N TYR A 41 -9.55 -7.58 -16.12
CA TYR A 41 -10.22 -7.68 -14.83
C TYR A 41 -11.07 -8.96 -14.75
N TRP A 42 -11.89 -9.19 -15.78
CA TRP A 42 -12.77 -10.35 -15.84
C TRP A 42 -12.35 -11.31 -16.97
N PRO A 43 -12.40 -12.63 -16.72
CA PRO A 43 -12.21 -13.61 -17.79
C PRO A 43 -13.17 -13.37 -18.95
N GLY A 44 -12.69 -13.50 -20.18
CA GLY A 44 -13.47 -13.28 -21.40
C GLY A 44 -13.39 -11.85 -21.97
N ASN A 45 -12.87 -10.88 -21.22
CA ASN A 45 -12.58 -9.57 -21.80
C ASN A 45 -11.44 -9.69 -22.82
N ALA A 46 -11.59 -8.98 -23.97
CA ALA A 46 -10.61 -9.00 -25.06
C ALA A 46 -9.57 -7.85 -24.96
N VAL A 47 -9.86 -6.83 -24.17
CA VAL A 47 -9.03 -5.61 -24.05
C VAL A 47 -8.40 -5.56 -22.67
N ALA A 48 -7.09 -5.36 -22.64
CA ALA A 48 -6.35 -5.23 -21.38
C ALA A 48 -6.76 -3.94 -20.63
N ASP A 49 -6.94 -4.07 -19.32
CA ASP A 49 -7.09 -2.92 -18.44
C ASP A 49 -5.70 -2.39 -18.07
N GLU A 50 -5.49 -1.09 -18.25
CA GLU A 50 -4.16 -0.48 -18.05
C GLU A 50 -3.73 -0.46 -16.59
N TRP A 51 -4.67 -0.14 -15.68
CA TRP A 51 -4.38 -0.09 -14.25
C TRP A 51 -4.13 -1.49 -13.70
N ILE A 52 -5.04 -2.41 -14.00
CA ILE A 52 -4.93 -3.82 -13.56
C ILE A 52 -3.67 -4.47 -14.12
N THR A 53 -3.31 -4.18 -15.37
CA THR A 53 -2.06 -4.69 -15.97
C THR A 53 -0.83 -4.23 -15.18
N SER A 54 -0.79 -2.96 -14.77
CA SER A 54 0.31 -2.43 -13.95
C SER A 54 0.30 -3.02 -12.55
N TYR A 55 -0.86 -3.07 -11.90
CA TYR A 55 -1.02 -3.58 -10.53
C TYR A 55 -0.67 -5.07 -10.43
N THR A 56 -1.12 -5.85 -11.40
CA THR A 56 -0.82 -7.29 -11.50
C THR A 56 0.67 -7.54 -11.69
N GLY A 57 1.31 -6.80 -12.59
CA GLY A 57 2.75 -6.91 -12.80
C GLY A 57 3.57 -6.52 -11.57
N MET A 58 3.14 -5.50 -10.83
CA MET A 58 3.72 -5.16 -9.53
C MET A 58 3.63 -6.34 -8.55
N PHE A 59 2.43 -6.93 -8.40
CA PHE A 59 2.24 -8.06 -7.51
C PHE A 59 3.13 -9.26 -7.89
N LEU A 60 3.16 -9.64 -9.16
CA LEU A 60 3.99 -10.76 -9.64
C LEU A 60 5.48 -10.51 -9.41
N THR A 61 5.95 -9.28 -9.63
CA THR A 61 7.34 -8.88 -9.37
C THR A 61 7.69 -9.01 -7.89
N LEU A 62 6.83 -8.46 -7.02
CA LEU A 62 7.02 -8.54 -5.56
C LEU A 62 6.91 -9.99 -5.04
N ALA A 63 6.02 -10.80 -5.61
CA ALA A 63 5.92 -12.22 -5.26
C ALA A 63 7.20 -12.96 -5.62
N GLN A 64 7.78 -12.71 -6.81
CA GLN A 64 9.06 -13.28 -7.22
C GLN A 64 10.21 -12.86 -6.29
N GLU A 65 10.28 -11.58 -5.90
CA GLU A 65 11.25 -11.09 -4.92
C GLU A 65 11.13 -11.77 -3.53
N LYS A 66 9.92 -12.22 -3.19
CA LYS A 66 9.64 -12.97 -1.96
C LYS A 66 9.84 -14.49 -2.09
N GLY A 67 10.36 -14.95 -3.20
CA GLY A 67 10.70 -16.36 -3.44
C GLY A 67 9.55 -17.22 -3.97
N TYR A 68 8.41 -16.63 -4.32
CA TYR A 68 7.33 -17.38 -4.99
C TYR A 68 7.69 -17.66 -6.45
N ALA A 69 7.31 -18.85 -6.91
CA ALA A 69 7.52 -19.23 -8.31
C ALA A 69 6.59 -18.42 -9.23
N VAL A 70 7.16 -17.54 -10.02
CA VAL A 70 6.45 -16.79 -11.07
C VAL A 70 7.02 -17.20 -12.43
N HIS A 71 6.13 -17.61 -13.34
CA HIS A 71 6.57 -18.12 -14.65
C HIS A 71 7.23 -17.00 -15.48
N PRO A 72 8.49 -17.14 -15.91
CA PRO A 72 9.24 -16.09 -16.59
C PRO A 72 8.52 -15.55 -17.85
N ASN A 73 7.85 -16.44 -18.61
CA ASN A 73 7.15 -16.04 -19.83
C ASN A 73 5.99 -15.08 -19.56
N VAL A 74 5.29 -15.22 -18.41
CA VAL A 74 4.21 -14.31 -18.01
C VAL A 74 4.76 -12.91 -17.78
N LEU A 75 5.84 -12.78 -16.99
CA LEU A 75 6.49 -11.49 -16.76
C LEU A 75 7.13 -10.91 -18.02
N ASN A 76 7.71 -11.73 -18.89
CA ASN A 76 8.32 -11.26 -20.13
C ASN A 76 7.28 -10.71 -21.11
N LYS A 77 6.12 -11.37 -21.24
CA LYS A 77 4.99 -10.86 -22.05
C LYS A 77 4.47 -9.56 -21.48
N TRP A 78 4.26 -9.50 -20.15
CA TRP A 78 3.83 -8.30 -19.47
C TRP A 78 4.80 -7.13 -19.66
N LYS A 79 6.12 -7.34 -19.48
CA LYS A 79 7.13 -6.31 -19.69
C LYS A 79 7.08 -5.75 -21.12
N ARG A 80 6.93 -6.61 -22.14
CA ARG A 80 6.82 -6.17 -23.55
C ARG A 80 5.58 -5.31 -23.76
N PHE A 81 4.43 -5.75 -23.25
CA PHE A 81 3.19 -4.97 -23.34
C PHE A 81 3.32 -3.61 -22.67
N GLN A 82 3.81 -3.56 -21.43
CA GLN A 82 3.97 -2.32 -20.68
C GLN A 82 4.98 -1.36 -21.32
N ARG A 83 6.07 -1.89 -21.90
CA ARG A 83 7.04 -1.08 -22.65
C ARG A 83 6.39 -0.41 -23.86
N ALA A 84 5.71 -1.17 -24.68
CA ALA A 84 5.01 -0.63 -25.84
C ALA A 84 3.98 0.43 -25.43
N ALA A 85 3.18 0.16 -24.40
CA ALA A 85 2.21 1.12 -23.87
C ALA A 85 2.90 2.40 -23.33
N ALA A 86 4.02 2.26 -22.60
CA ALA A 86 4.78 3.39 -22.07
C ALA A 86 5.39 4.26 -23.19
N GLN A 87 5.90 3.63 -24.24
CA GLN A 87 6.50 4.32 -25.39
C GLN A 87 5.46 5.04 -26.25
N ASN A 88 4.27 4.46 -26.38
CA ASN A 88 3.19 5.02 -27.20
C ASN A 88 2.33 6.03 -26.44
N TRP A 89 2.44 6.11 -25.12
CA TRP A 89 1.63 7.05 -24.34
C TRP A 89 1.88 8.51 -24.74
N ARG A 90 0.78 9.23 -24.86
CA ARG A 90 0.74 10.68 -25.09
C ARG A 90 -0.29 11.27 -24.14
N MET A 91 -0.04 12.51 -23.72
CA MET A 91 -1.02 13.26 -22.94
C MET A 91 -2.30 13.44 -23.76
N PRO A 92 -3.48 13.07 -23.22
CA PRO A 92 -4.75 13.32 -23.90
C PRO A 92 -4.94 14.81 -24.19
N GLN A 93 -5.31 15.17 -25.44
CA GLN A 93 -5.46 16.57 -25.85
C GLN A 93 -6.88 17.08 -25.55
N GLU A 94 -7.89 16.46 -26.10
CA GLU A 94 -9.29 16.87 -25.97
C GLU A 94 -10.01 16.00 -24.93
N ALA A 95 -9.60 16.13 -23.65
CA ALA A 95 -10.11 15.31 -22.57
C ALA A 95 -10.47 16.17 -21.36
N SER A 96 -11.37 15.69 -20.53
CA SER A 96 -11.68 16.32 -19.25
C SER A 96 -10.47 16.26 -18.30
N ASN A 97 -10.39 17.19 -17.35
CA ASN A 97 -9.34 17.19 -16.33
C ASN A 97 -9.21 15.85 -15.60
N TRP A 98 -10.32 15.17 -15.39
CA TRP A 98 -10.35 13.84 -14.78
C TRP A 98 -9.67 12.78 -15.67
N GLN A 99 -9.95 12.76 -16.95
CA GLN A 99 -9.35 11.82 -17.90
C GLN A 99 -7.84 12.07 -18.05
N ILE A 100 -7.43 13.35 -18.07
CA ILE A 100 -6.01 13.74 -18.11
C ILE A 100 -5.32 13.22 -16.84
N TRP A 101 -5.84 13.55 -15.67
CA TRP A 101 -5.31 13.12 -14.38
C TRP A 101 -5.20 11.59 -14.27
N GLN A 102 -6.22 10.87 -14.71
CA GLN A 102 -6.23 9.41 -14.71
C GLN A 102 -5.16 8.83 -15.65
N SER A 103 -5.04 9.37 -16.86
CA SER A 103 -4.03 8.97 -17.85
C SER A 103 -2.61 9.20 -17.35
N GLU A 104 -2.36 10.35 -16.70
CA GLU A 104 -1.07 10.66 -16.08
C GLU A 104 -0.71 9.64 -14.99
N LEU A 105 -1.64 9.36 -14.07
CA LEU A 105 -1.38 8.46 -12.98
C LEU A 105 -1.18 7.02 -13.47
N GLN A 106 -1.95 6.58 -14.46
CA GLN A 106 -1.75 5.27 -15.10
C GLN A 106 -0.38 5.17 -15.75
N GLN A 107 0.07 6.19 -16.47
CA GLN A 107 1.39 6.21 -17.09
C GLN A 107 2.51 6.23 -16.04
N ALA A 108 2.41 7.07 -15.02
CA ALA A 108 3.40 7.13 -13.95
C ALA A 108 3.51 5.79 -13.20
N PHE A 109 2.36 5.14 -12.93
CA PHE A 109 2.33 3.83 -12.28
C PHE A 109 2.89 2.73 -13.18
N ARG A 110 2.63 2.75 -14.47
CA ARG A 110 3.26 1.85 -15.46
C ARG A 110 4.77 1.97 -15.44
N LEU A 111 5.29 3.19 -15.48
CA LEU A 111 6.72 3.46 -15.45
C LEU A 111 7.37 3.00 -14.13
N TYR A 112 6.68 3.22 -13.02
CA TYR A 112 7.11 2.71 -11.72
C TYR A 112 7.18 1.17 -11.71
N THR A 113 6.14 0.49 -12.19
CA THR A 113 6.12 -0.99 -12.18
C THR A 113 7.16 -1.60 -13.12
N LEU A 114 7.45 -0.97 -14.25
CA LEU A 114 8.56 -1.35 -15.12
C LEU A 114 9.92 -1.17 -14.42
N ALA A 115 10.12 -0.05 -13.74
CA ALA A 115 11.35 0.20 -12.99
C ALA A 115 11.52 -0.81 -11.85
N LEU A 116 10.45 -1.11 -11.11
CA LEU A 116 10.41 -2.14 -10.06
C LEU A 116 10.81 -3.52 -10.61
N ALA A 117 10.35 -3.87 -11.81
CA ALA A 117 10.65 -5.13 -12.47
C ALA A 117 12.03 -5.16 -13.16
N GLY A 118 12.89 -4.19 -12.91
CA GLY A 118 14.23 -4.10 -13.51
C GLY A 118 14.24 -3.80 -15.03
N ALA A 119 13.14 -3.23 -15.54
CA ALA A 119 12.96 -2.92 -16.97
C ALA A 119 12.56 -1.45 -17.20
N PRO A 120 13.29 -0.45 -16.66
CA PRO A 120 12.91 0.94 -16.76
C PRO A 120 12.89 1.46 -18.20
N GLU A 121 11.89 2.28 -18.52
CA GLU A 121 11.77 2.94 -19.82
C GLU A 121 12.13 4.43 -19.72
N TYR A 122 13.43 4.70 -19.66
CA TYR A 122 13.96 6.07 -19.45
C TYR A 122 13.45 7.08 -20.48
N GLY A 123 13.31 6.69 -21.76
CA GLY A 123 12.78 7.59 -22.78
C GLY A 123 11.34 8.03 -22.48
N ALA A 124 10.49 7.12 -22.03
CA ALA A 124 9.12 7.43 -21.64
C ALA A 124 9.07 8.20 -20.31
N MET A 125 9.94 7.87 -19.34
CA MET A 125 10.07 8.61 -18.08
C MET A 125 10.47 10.07 -18.34
N ASN A 126 11.46 10.32 -19.20
CA ASN A 126 11.91 11.67 -19.53
C ASN A 126 10.82 12.46 -20.25
N ARG A 127 10.17 11.86 -21.27
CA ARG A 127 9.06 12.54 -21.96
C ARG A 127 7.92 12.91 -21.02
N MET A 128 7.60 12.03 -20.05
CA MET A 128 6.57 12.33 -19.07
C MET A 128 7.01 13.45 -18.13
N LYS A 129 8.27 13.45 -17.66
CA LYS A 129 8.81 14.50 -16.78
C LYS A 129 8.72 15.89 -17.42
N GLU A 130 8.87 15.98 -18.73
CA GLU A 130 8.80 17.23 -19.51
C GLU A 130 7.36 17.74 -19.73
N GLN A 131 6.34 16.96 -19.38
CA GLN A 131 4.96 17.41 -19.52
C GLN A 131 4.65 18.51 -18.50
N PRO A 132 4.14 19.68 -18.95
CA PRO A 132 3.73 20.72 -18.02
C PRO A 132 2.47 20.30 -17.26
N GLY A 133 2.33 20.76 -16.03
CA GLY A 133 1.10 20.64 -15.26
C GLY A 133 0.78 19.24 -14.72
N LEU A 134 1.75 18.33 -14.68
CA LEU A 134 1.53 17.00 -14.06
C LEU A 134 0.93 17.11 -12.67
N SER A 135 -0.05 16.27 -12.39
CA SER A 135 -0.66 16.13 -11.07
C SER A 135 0.36 15.72 -9.99
N ILE A 136 0.07 16.05 -8.75
CA ILE A 136 0.92 15.70 -7.60
C ILE A 136 1.15 14.20 -7.55
N GLN A 137 0.10 13.41 -7.73
CA GLN A 137 0.16 11.95 -7.70
C GLN A 137 1.08 11.40 -8.80
N ALA A 138 0.95 11.91 -10.02
CA ALA A 138 1.79 11.50 -11.14
C ALA A 138 3.26 11.88 -10.93
N LYS A 139 3.54 13.09 -10.42
CA LYS A 139 4.90 13.53 -10.08
C LYS A 139 5.55 12.61 -9.05
N TRP A 140 4.88 12.32 -7.94
CA TRP A 140 5.40 11.45 -6.90
C TRP A 140 5.62 10.02 -7.40
N ARG A 141 4.68 9.48 -8.18
CA ARG A 141 4.81 8.12 -8.71
C ARG A 141 5.91 8.00 -9.76
N LEU A 142 6.10 9.02 -10.60
CA LEU A 142 7.22 9.08 -11.54
C LEU A 142 8.57 9.26 -10.83
N ALA A 143 8.60 10.05 -9.75
CA ALA A 143 9.79 10.18 -8.90
C ALA A 143 10.19 8.84 -8.27
N ALA A 144 9.21 8.02 -7.85
CA ALA A 144 9.47 6.66 -7.37
C ALA A 144 10.13 5.78 -8.45
N ALA A 145 9.70 5.89 -9.71
CA ALA A 145 10.31 5.16 -10.82
C ALA A 145 11.79 5.55 -11.00
N TYR A 146 12.11 6.84 -10.94
CA TYR A 146 13.50 7.30 -10.98
C TYR A 146 14.31 6.84 -9.76
N ALA A 147 13.73 6.94 -8.55
CA ALA A 147 14.41 6.54 -7.32
C ALA A 147 14.76 5.04 -7.31
N LEU A 148 13.85 4.17 -7.79
CA LEU A 148 14.10 2.72 -7.95
C LEU A 148 15.30 2.42 -8.85
N THR A 149 15.59 3.29 -9.81
CA THR A 149 16.73 3.13 -10.75
C THR A 149 17.99 3.89 -10.30
N GLY A 150 18.00 4.44 -9.07
CA GLY A 150 19.11 5.21 -8.54
C GLY A 150 19.24 6.63 -9.11
N LYS A 151 18.31 7.07 -9.94
CA LYS A 151 18.33 8.41 -10.57
C LYS A 151 17.71 9.45 -9.62
N MET A 152 18.41 9.75 -8.53
CA MET A 152 17.88 10.63 -7.45
C MET A 152 17.71 12.08 -7.89
N LYS A 153 18.56 12.60 -8.79
CA LYS A 153 18.46 14.00 -9.27
C LYS A 153 17.12 14.26 -9.97
N PRO A 154 16.73 13.56 -11.04
CA PRO A 154 15.42 13.77 -11.66
C PRO A 154 14.23 13.44 -10.74
N ALA A 155 14.38 12.49 -9.81
CA ALA A 155 13.37 12.24 -8.79
C ALA A 155 13.17 13.46 -7.89
N GLY A 156 14.25 14.06 -7.40
CA GLY A 156 14.21 15.27 -6.57
C GLY A 156 13.62 16.49 -7.29
N GLU A 157 13.99 16.69 -8.56
CA GLU A 157 13.46 17.78 -9.40
C GLU A 157 11.94 17.71 -9.56
N LEU A 158 11.38 16.51 -9.78
CA LEU A 158 9.93 16.30 -9.92
C LEU A 158 9.14 16.71 -8.68
N VAL A 159 9.70 16.51 -7.48
CA VAL A 159 8.98 16.70 -6.21
C VAL A 159 9.61 17.79 -5.34
N TYR A 160 10.41 18.67 -5.93
CA TYR A 160 11.13 19.73 -5.20
C TYR A 160 10.16 20.63 -4.52
N ASN A 161 9.13 21.00 -4.66
CA ASN A 161 8.14 21.78 -3.88
C ASN A 161 6.75 21.11 -3.94
N ALA A 162 6.71 19.79 -4.20
CA ALA A 162 5.45 19.10 -4.27
C ALA A 162 4.91 18.80 -2.87
N GLU A 163 3.65 19.12 -2.65
CA GLU A 163 2.94 18.74 -1.44
C GLU A 163 2.85 17.23 -1.29
N THR A 164 2.74 16.77 -0.06
CA THR A 164 2.52 15.34 0.27
C THR A 164 1.06 15.04 0.61
N THR A 165 0.22 16.08 0.65
CA THR A 165 -1.22 15.95 0.90
C THR A 165 -1.95 15.88 -0.42
N VAL A 166 -2.82 14.89 -0.54
CA VAL A 166 -3.70 14.71 -1.70
C VAL A 166 -5.10 15.21 -1.35
N ILE A 167 -5.70 16.00 -2.25
CA ILE A 167 -7.09 16.45 -2.08
C ILE A 167 -7.99 15.21 -2.00
N PRO A 168 -8.85 15.11 -0.98
CA PRO A 168 -9.70 13.94 -0.79
C PRO A 168 -10.55 13.62 -2.01
N TYR A 169 -10.45 12.40 -2.46
CA TYR A 169 -11.30 11.83 -3.50
C TYR A 169 -11.49 10.33 -3.26
N SER A 170 -12.56 9.77 -3.77
CA SER A 170 -12.77 8.33 -3.88
C SER A 170 -13.26 8.02 -5.27
N SER A 171 -12.60 7.08 -5.95
CA SER A 171 -12.96 6.66 -7.29
C SER A 171 -13.10 5.15 -7.35
N MET A 172 -14.33 4.71 -7.61
CA MET A 172 -14.62 3.31 -7.97
C MET A 172 -14.35 3.03 -9.45
N ASN A 173 -14.07 4.10 -10.24
CA ASN A 173 -13.84 3.99 -11.67
C ASN A 173 -12.38 3.64 -11.98
N LEU A 174 -12.14 2.95 -13.04
CA LEU A 174 -10.90 2.54 -13.74
C LEU A 174 -9.60 2.36 -12.91
N ILE A 175 -9.36 3.15 -11.87
CA ILE A 175 -8.15 3.06 -11.04
C ILE A 175 -8.40 2.61 -9.60
N TYR A 176 -9.67 2.44 -9.21
CA TYR A 176 -10.09 1.95 -7.88
C TYR A 176 -9.33 2.60 -6.70
N GLY A 177 -9.07 3.90 -6.82
CA GLY A 177 -8.19 4.62 -5.91
C GLY A 177 -8.90 5.59 -4.99
N SER A 178 -8.13 6.09 -4.03
CA SER A 178 -8.49 7.18 -3.14
C SER A 178 -7.26 8.04 -2.82
N SER A 179 -7.49 9.21 -2.23
CA SER A 179 -6.42 10.03 -1.66
C SER A 179 -5.53 9.23 -0.72
N ASP A 180 -6.08 8.33 0.10
CA ASP A 180 -5.33 7.50 1.05
C ASP A 180 -4.34 6.55 0.34
N ARG A 181 -4.76 5.93 -0.79
CA ARG A 181 -3.86 5.14 -1.61
C ARG A 181 -2.70 5.98 -2.13
N ASP A 182 -2.99 7.15 -2.65
CA ASP A 182 -1.97 8.01 -3.25
C ASP A 182 -1.01 8.57 -2.20
N GLU A 183 -1.50 8.90 -1.01
CA GLU A 183 -0.67 9.28 0.14
C GLU A 183 0.23 8.14 0.61
N ALA A 184 -0.23 6.90 0.55
CA ALA A 184 0.61 5.73 0.78
C ALA A 184 1.68 5.55 -0.32
N MET A 185 1.36 5.84 -1.57
CA MET A 185 2.32 5.87 -2.67
C MET A 185 3.37 6.98 -2.51
N ILE A 186 2.98 8.14 -1.96
CA ILE A 186 3.90 9.23 -1.62
C ILE A 186 4.84 8.78 -0.50
N LEU A 187 4.32 8.15 0.55
CA LEU A 187 5.13 7.58 1.63
C LEU A 187 6.18 6.60 1.06
N GLU A 188 5.78 5.69 0.20
CA GLU A 188 6.72 4.76 -0.45
C GLU A 188 7.82 5.50 -1.22
N THR A 189 7.45 6.57 -1.93
CA THR A 189 8.42 7.38 -2.70
C THR A 189 9.43 8.08 -1.78
N LEU A 190 8.97 8.66 -0.68
CA LEU A 190 9.82 9.28 0.34
C LEU A 190 10.83 8.29 0.92
N ILE A 191 10.38 7.05 1.18
CA ILE A 191 11.25 5.95 1.64
C ILE A 191 12.32 5.61 0.59
N LEU A 192 11.93 5.45 -0.67
CA LEU A 192 12.84 5.16 -1.79
C LEU A 192 13.87 6.27 -1.99
N MET A 193 13.49 7.53 -1.76
CA MET A 193 14.35 8.70 -1.84
C MET A 193 15.20 8.92 -0.58
N LYS A 194 15.07 8.10 0.47
CA LYS A 194 15.73 8.23 1.78
C LYS A 194 15.46 9.57 2.46
N ARG A 195 14.27 10.10 2.28
CA ARG A 195 13.77 11.30 2.96
C ARG A 195 13.12 10.90 4.30
N ASP A 196 13.91 10.39 5.22
CA ASP A 196 13.44 9.73 6.44
C ASP A 196 12.53 10.60 7.32
N ARG A 197 12.87 11.89 7.47
CA ARG A 197 12.06 12.82 8.26
C ARG A 197 10.66 13.00 7.66
N ASP A 198 10.59 13.22 6.37
CA ASP A 198 9.32 13.42 5.66
C ASP A 198 8.53 12.11 5.60
N ALA A 199 9.23 10.97 5.44
CA ALA A 199 8.62 9.64 5.47
C ALA A 199 7.97 9.36 6.83
N LEU A 200 8.60 9.70 7.94
CA LEU A 200 8.01 9.54 9.29
C LEU A 200 6.77 10.42 9.48
N GLN A 201 6.83 11.66 9.00
CA GLN A 201 5.68 12.56 9.06
C GLN A 201 4.50 12.05 8.24
N GLN A 202 4.77 11.58 7.00
CA GLN A 202 3.76 11.01 6.13
C GLN A 202 3.21 9.69 6.67
N ALA A 203 4.07 8.84 7.28
CA ALA A 203 3.65 7.58 7.90
C ALA A 203 2.67 7.81 9.06
N LYS A 204 2.88 8.85 9.87
CA LYS A 204 1.93 9.23 10.91
C LYS A 204 0.55 9.51 10.33
N LYS A 205 0.47 10.25 9.22
CA LYS A 205 -0.80 10.53 8.54
C LYS A 205 -1.45 9.25 8.00
N VAL A 206 -0.68 8.42 7.30
CA VAL A 206 -1.19 7.14 6.77
C VAL A 206 -1.69 6.22 7.89
N SER A 207 -0.98 6.15 9.01
CA SER A 207 -1.42 5.32 10.15
C SER A 207 -2.68 5.87 10.81
N GLN A 208 -2.81 7.20 10.93
CA GLN A 208 -4.03 7.82 11.46
C GLN A 208 -5.25 7.54 10.57
N ASN A 209 -5.06 7.61 9.25
CA ASN A 209 -6.13 7.26 8.31
C ASN A 209 -6.55 5.78 8.46
N LEU A 210 -5.58 4.86 8.53
CA LEU A 210 -5.86 3.43 8.73
C LEU A 210 -6.56 3.11 10.07
N ALA A 211 -6.39 3.95 11.08
CA ALA A 211 -7.01 3.77 12.39
C ALA A 211 -8.45 4.32 12.47
N GLN A 212 -8.94 5.01 11.45
CA GLN A 212 -10.31 5.50 11.41
C GLN A 212 -11.28 4.37 11.05
N GLU A 213 -12.51 4.44 11.57
CA GLU A 213 -13.59 3.50 11.24
C GLU A 213 -14.20 3.77 9.85
N ASN A 214 -13.40 4.20 8.90
CA ASN A 214 -13.82 4.46 7.53
C ASN A 214 -13.65 3.21 6.67
N TRP A 215 -14.50 3.10 5.65
CA TRP A 215 -14.34 2.06 4.65
C TRP A 215 -13.12 2.36 3.75
N PHE A 216 -12.19 1.41 3.68
CA PHE A 216 -11.07 1.44 2.76
C PHE A 216 -11.25 0.40 1.66
N SER A 217 -10.89 0.77 0.43
CA SER A 217 -10.75 -0.24 -0.61
C SER A 217 -9.60 -1.19 -0.28
N THR A 218 -9.71 -2.45 -0.70
CA THR A 218 -8.63 -3.43 -0.53
C THR A 218 -7.32 -2.95 -1.14
N GLN A 219 -7.38 -2.15 -2.20
CA GLN A 219 -6.23 -1.56 -2.86
C GLN A 219 -5.58 -0.46 -1.99
N SER A 220 -6.36 0.46 -1.43
CA SER A 220 -5.85 1.52 -0.54
C SER A 220 -5.18 0.92 0.68
N THR A 221 -5.81 -0.07 1.32
CA THR A 221 -5.23 -0.83 2.44
C THR A 221 -3.92 -1.52 2.04
N ALA A 222 -3.88 -2.16 0.87
CA ALA A 222 -2.68 -2.87 0.40
C ALA A 222 -1.50 -1.91 0.20
N PHE A 223 -1.70 -0.75 -0.44
CA PHE A 223 -0.63 0.24 -0.63
C PHE A 223 -0.16 0.83 0.70
N ALA A 224 -1.08 1.14 1.62
CA ALA A 224 -0.73 1.64 2.94
C ALA A 224 0.12 0.64 3.73
N LEU A 225 -0.30 -0.62 3.81
CA LEU A 225 0.46 -1.67 4.48
C LEU A 225 1.81 -1.94 3.80
N MET A 226 1.88 -1.90 2.46
CA MET A 226 3.16 -2.06 1.75
C MET A 226 4.13 -0.93 2.09
N ALA A 227 3.69 0.32 2.07
CA ALA A 227 4.52 1.48 2.40
C ALA A 227 4.97 1.45 3.85
N MET A 228 4.07 1.16 4.79
CA MET A 228 4.40 1.02 6.21
C MET A 228 5.38 -0.15 6.45
N GLY A 229 5.21 -1.28 5.78
CA GLY A 229 6.14 -2.40 5.87
C GLY A 229 7.55 -2.06 5.35
N ARG A 230 7.66 -1.31 4.26
CA ARG A 230 8.95 -0.82 3.76
C ARG A 230 9.61 0.14 4.76
N LEU A 231 8.83 1.06 5.34
CA LEU A 231 9.32 1.98 6.36
C LEU A 231 9.82 1.21 7.57
N ALA A 232 9.02 0.28 8.08
CA ALA A 232 9.40 -0.57 9.19
C ALA A 232 10.73 -1.30 8.93
N LYS A 233 10.91 -1.86 7.73
CA LYS A 233 12.18 -2.49 7.33
C LYS A 233 13.34 -1.50 7.27
N GLN A 234 13.13 -0.27 6.77
CA GLN A 234 14.19 0.74 6.66
C GLN A 234 14.60 1.29 8.03
N LEU A 235 13.63 1.49 8.90
CA LEU A 235 13.85 2.00 10.27
C LEU A 235 14.21 0.88 11.25
N SER A 236 14.10 -0.39 10.85
CA SER A 236 14.34 -1.53 11.73
C SER A 236 15.78 -1.58 12.21
N GLY A 237 15.99 -0.85 13.31
CA GLY A 237 16.85 -1.32 14.36
C GLY A 237 16.09 -2.36 15.18
N THR A 238 16.78 -3.15 15.98
CA THR A 238 16.14 -4.02 16.96
C THR A 238 15.26 -3.18 17.88
N LEU A 239 13.98 -3.54 18.04
CA LEU A 239 13.22 -3.03 19.17
C LEU A 239 13.98 -3.42 20.42
N ASP A 240 14.38 -2.46 21.20
CA ASP A 240 15.08 -2.66 22.47
C ASP A 240 14.52 -1.67 23.48
N PHE A 241 13.63 -2.16 24.36
CA PHE A 241 12.97 -1.33 25.36
C PHE A 241 12.59 -2.12 26.60
N THR A 242 12.48 -1.41 27.71
CA THR A 242 11.89 -1.91 28.95
C THR A 242 10.55 -1.24 29.18
N TRP A 243 9.65 -1.95 29.86
CA TRP A 243 8.32 -1.43 30.13
C TRP A 243 7.75 -1.94 31.44
N SER A 244 6.81 -1.21 31.99
CA SER A 244 6.10 -1.59 33.21
C SER A 244 4.59 -1.32 33.06
N TRP A 245 3.80 -2.12 33.74
CA TRP A 245 2.36 -1.96 33.89
C TRP A 245 2.02 -1.71 35.36
N ASN A 246 1.39 -0.58 35.68
CA ASN A 246 1.06 -0.16 37.05
C ASN A 246 2.25 -0.26 38.01
N GLY A 247 3.42 0.18 37.57
CA GLY A 247 4.67 0.13 38.32
C GLY A 247 5.36 -1.27 38.38
N LYS A 248 4.70 -2.35 37.95
CA LYS A 248 5.29 -3.68 37.91
C LYS A 248 6.09 -3.86 36.61
N GLN A 249 7.41 -4.09 36.77
CA GLN A 249 8.30 -4.32 35.63
C GLN A 249 7.89 -5.58 34.87
N GLN A 250 7.86 -5.46 33.55
CA GLN A 250 7.59 -6.55 32.61
C GLN A 250 8.91 -7.03 31.97
N PRO A 251 8.94 -8.21 31.35
CA PRO A 251 10.11 -8.67 30.61
C PRO A 251 10.57 -7.64 29.58
N ALA A 252 11.88 -7.38 29.52
CA ALA A 252 12.46 -6.52 28.51
C ALA A 252 12.22 -7.10 27.11
N VAL A 253 11.99 -6.23 26.16
CA VAL A 253 11.74 -6.62 24.77
C VAL A 253 12.97 -6.29 23.93
N LYS A 254 13.52 -7.32 23.29
CA LYS A 254 14.57 -7.20 22.29
C LYS A 254 14.17 -8.02 21.07
N SER A 255 13.88 -7.34 19.96
CA SER A 255 13.31 -7.98 18.76
C SER A 255 13.81 -7.31 17.50
N ALA A 256 14.15 -8.10 16.49
CA ALA A 256 14.41 -7.61 15.13
C ALA A 256 13.13 -7.26 14.34
N LYS A 257 11.95 -7.45 14.94
CA LYS A 257 10.66 -7.12 14.32
C LYS A 257 10.30 -5.67 14.59
N ALA A 258 9.62 -5.04 13.67
CA ALA A 258 9.23 -3.64 13.76
C ALA A 258 8.06 -3.39 14.74
N VAL A 259 7.31 -4.41 15.09
CA VAL A 259 6.14 -4.32 15.97
C VAL A 259 6.22 -5.35 17.07
N PHE A 260 5.88 -4.92 18.27
CA PHE A 260 5.62 -5.76 19.43
C PHE A 260 4.21 -5.44 19.94
N GLU A 261 3.38 -6.43 20.04
CA GLU A 261 2.02 -6.32 20.57
C GLU A 261 1.90 -7.15 21.83
N LYS A 262 1.28 -6.60 22.84
CA LYS A 262 1.01 -7.31 24.11
C LYS A 262 -0.38 -6.95 24.59
N GLU A 263 -1.23 -7.95 24.66
CA GLU A 263 -2.52 -7.82 25.29
C GLU A 263 -2.36 -7.85 26.81
N ILE A 264 -2.98 -6.87 27.48
CA ILE A 264 -2.98 -6.74 28.93
C ILE A 264 -4.44 -6.84 29.38
N ALA A 265 -4.77 -7.88 30.13
CA ALA A 265 -6.07 -7.98 30.76
C ALA A 265 -6.18 -6.87 31.83
N THR A 266 -7.12 -5.96 31.63
CA THR A 266 -7.36 -4.85 32.56
C THR A 266 -8.69 -5.03 33.26
N SER A 267 -8.74 -4.69 34.56
CA SER A 267 -9.98 -4.33 35.23
C SER A 267 -10.42 -2.92 34.76
N PRO A 268 -11.69 -2.57 34.75
CA PRO A 268 -12.23 -1.33 34.15
C PRO A 268 -11.73 -0.01 34.77
N LYS A 269 -10.74 -0.05 35.65
CA LYS A 269 -10.11 1.11 36.28
C LYS A 269 -8.81 1.46 35.55
N SER A 270 -8.48 2.74 35.51
CA SER A 270 -7.28 3.31 34.90
C SER A 270 -5.99 2.53 35.20
N GLY A 271 -5.13 2.41 34.22
CA GLY A 271 -3.79 1.81 34.37
C GLY A 271 -2.73 2.72 33.74
N THR A 272 -1.48 2.53 34.15
CA THR A 272 -0.33 3.28 33.64
C THR A 272 0.65 2.32 32.97
N VAL A 273 0.97 2.58 31.70
CA VAL A 273 2.08 1.96 30.98
C VAL A 273 3.24 2.93 30.96
N SER A 274 4.41 2.49 31.42
CA SER A 274 5.66 3.24 31.26
C SER A 274 6.58 2.46 30.33
N VAL A 275 7.14 3.13 29.34
CA VAL A 275 8.05 2.53 28.34
C VAL A 275 9.34 3.33 28.29
N LYS A 276 10.49 2.65 28.33
CA LYS A 276 11.80 3.25 28.19
C LYS A 276 12.51 2.64 27.01
N ASN A 277 12.73 3.44 25.94
CA ASN A 277 13.52 3.05 24.80
C ASN A 277 14.99 2.85 25.21
N GLN A 278 15.54 1.69 24.90
CA GLN A 278 16.95 1.36 25.09
C GLN A 278 17.71 1.32 23.76
N GLY A 279 16.96 1.29 22.63
CA GLY A 279 17.52 1.27 21.29
C GLY A 279 17.93 2.66 20.78
N LYS A 280 18.65 2.68 19.65
CA LYS A 280 19.08 3.92 18.98
C LYS A 280 18.02 4.53 18.07
N GLY A 281 17.02 3.75 17.67
CA GLY A 281 15.94 4.19 16.78
C GLY A 281 14.78 4.84 17.55
N ALA A 282 13.89 5.52 16.85
CA ALA A 282 12.65 6.01 17.40
C ALA A 282 11.73 4.84 17.77
N LEU A 283 11.08 4.93 18.93
CA LEU A 283 10.07 3.98 19.40
C LEU A 283 8.73 4.71 19.49
N SER A 284 7.72 4.22 18.74
CA SER A 284 6.33 4.65 18.89
C SER A 284 5.60 3.69 19.81
N VAL A 285 4.74 4.22 20.67
CA VAL A 285 3.93 3.44 21.61
C VAL A 285 2.48 3.85 21.44
N ASP A 286 1.62 2.88 21.12
CA ASP A 286 0.19 3.07 21.02
C ASP A 286 -0.54 2.21 22.03
N LEU A 287 -1.52 2.78 22.70
CA LEU A 287 -2.41 2.09 23.64
C LEU A 287 -3.80 1.98 23.00
N ILE A 288 -4.20 0.75 22.72
CA ILE A 288 -5.50 0.46 22.15
C ILE A 288 -6.37 -0.17 23.22
N THR A 289 -7.46 0.51 23.61
CA THR A 289 -8.45 -0.04 24.55
C THR A 289 -9.62 -0.58 23.75
N ARG A 290 -9.92 -1.85 23.96
CA ARG A 290 -11.12 -2.51 23.43
C ARG A 290 -12.09 -2.74 24.56
N THR A 291 -13.29 -2.19 24.46
CA THR A 291 -14.37 -2.36 25.44
C THR A 291 -15.59 -2.98 24.75
N GLN A 292 -16.27 -3.84 25.47
CA GLN A 292 -17.58 -4.34 25.07
C GLN A 292 -18.62 -3.74 25.99
N LEU A 293 -19.65 -3.12 25.44
CA LEU A 293 -20.78 -2.63 26.22
C LEU A 293 -21.50 -3.82 26.83
N LEU A 294 -21.74 -3.77 28.15
CA LEU A 294 -22.45 -4.83 28.87
C LEU A 294 -23.95 -4.86 28.52
N ASN A 295 -24.49 -3.74 28.08
CA ASN A 295 -25.87 -3.64 27.65
C ASN A 295 -25.91 -3.03 26.23
N ASP A 296 -26.51 -3.73 25.32
CA ASP A 296 -26.74 -3.25 23.95
C ASP A 296 -27.93 -2.28 23.95
N THR A 297 -27.68 -1.06 24.41
CA THR A 297 -28.68 0.03 24.51
C THR A 297 -28.47 1.07 23.42
N LEU A 298 -27.83 0.70 22.31
CA LEU A 298 -27.74 1.62 21.17
C LEU A 298 -29.15 1.85 20.62
N PRO A 299 -29.65 3.10 20.58
CA PRO A 299 -30.93 3.39 19.99
C PRO A 299 -30.91 3.01 18.52
N ALA A 300 -32.01 2.47 18.02
CA ALA A 300 -32.18 2.24 16.61
C ALA A 300 -32.05 3.59 15.87
N ILE A 301 -31.05 3.70 14.98
CA ILE A 301 -30.85 4.88 14.15
C ILE A 301 -31.31 4.55 12.74
N ALA A 302 -32.21 5.36 12.20
CA ALA A 302 -32.61 5.33 10.80
C ALA A 302 -32.31 6.70 10.18
N ASP A 303 -31.39 6.74 9.24
CA ASP A 303 -31.12 7.93 8.44
C ASP A 303 -31.41 7.60 6.97
N ASN A 304 -32.59 8.04 6.50
CA ASN A 304 -33.15 7.82 5.16
C ASN A 304 -33.44 6.34 4.76
N ILE A 305 -32.93 5.37 5.49
CA ILE A 305 -33.20 3.94 5.27
C ILE A 305 -33.51 3.28 6.62
N ARG A 306 -34.64 2.56 6.67
CA ARG A 306 -35.03 1.75 7.84
C ARG A 306 -35.02 0.27 7.45
N LEU A 307 -34.33 -0.56 8.23
CA LEU A 307 -34.31 -2.01 8.10
C LEU A 307 -35.03 -2.63 9.30
N ASP A 308 -36.14 -3.31 9.03
CA ASP A 308 -36.86 -4.12 10.02
C ASP A 308 -36.57 -5.61 9.75
N VAL A 309 -35.90 -6.28 10.69
CA VAL A 309 -35.59 -7.71 10.59
C VAL A 309 -36.47 -8.50 11.52
N LYS A 310 -37.24 -9.46 11.00
CA LYS A 310 -38.01 -10.42 11.77
C LYS A 310 -37.39 -11.79 11.68
N TYR A 311 -37.06 -12.38 12.81
CA TYR A 311 -36.66 -13.77 12.90
C TYR A 311 -37.91 -14.63 13.12
N THR A 312 -38.13 -15.61 12.28
CA THR A 312 -39.19 -16.62 12.45
C THR A 312 -38.52 -17.98 12.62
N ASP A 313 -38.91 -18.72 13.63
CA ASP A 313 -38.50 -20.10 13.78
C ASP A 313 -39.05 -20.89 12.59
N MET A 314 -38.20 -21.66 11.94
CA MET A 314 -38.63 -22.63 10.96
C MET A 314 -39.23 -23.82 11.72
N ALA A 315 -40.55 -24.03 11.62
CA ALA A 315 -41.25 -25.17 12.15
C ALA A 315 -40.91 -26.44 11.32
#